data_e05ea13147e6552c0686e7a5716e850b
#
_entry.id   e05ea13147e6552c0686e7a5716e850b
#
_cell.length_a   1.000
_cell.length_b   1.000
_cell.length_c   1.000
_cell.angle_alpha   90.00
_cell.angle_beta   90.00
_cell.angle_gamma   90.00
#
_symmetry.space_group_name_H-M   'P 1'
#
loop_
_entity.id
_entity.type
_entity.pdbx_description
1 polymer ?
#
loop_
_entity_poly.entity_id
_entity_poly.type
_entity_poly.pdbx_seq_one_letter_code
_entity_poly.pdbx_strand_id
1 'polypeptide(L)'
;MAHDYSHRLNELPEGWLQAMGVTITKATADEARCELTVGPQHLQGYGIVHGGVHCGLIESLASIGAALYALPRNQSVVGLENNTSFIRAVRAGAKLRAVATPVTRGRKTQVWEARVEDEEGRAVATGRVRLLCLDKEENLAGEQVRGPLHPPT
;
A
#
# COMPACT_ATOMS: atom_id res chain seq x y z
N MET A 1 -21.12 3.94 -7.48
CA MET A 1 -19.66 4.24 -7.46
C MET A 1 -19.05 3.59 -6.23
N ALA A 2 -17.85 3.01 -6.34
CA ALA A 2 -17.15 2.48 -5.18
C ALA A 2 -16.82 3.63 -4.21
N HIS A 3 -17.03 3.42 -2.91
CA HIS A 3 -16.70 4.41 -1.89
C HIS A 3 -15.18 4.60 -1.80
N ASP A 4 -14.71 5.86 -1.80
CA ASP A 4 -13.29 6.20 -1.69
C ASP A 4 -12.97 6.54 -0.23
N TYR A 5 -12.01 5.81 0.34
CA TYR A 5 -11.58 5.92 1.74
C TYR A 5 -10.29 6.75 1.92
N SER A 6 -9.77 7.39 0.87
CA SER A 6 -8.50 8.12 0.92
C SER A 6 -8.46 9.18 2.01
N HIS A 7 -9.54 9.95 2.18
CA HIS A 7 -9.65 10.97 3.23
C HIS A 7 -9.44 10.38 4.63
N ARG A 8 -10.14 9.28 4.97
CA ARG A 8 -10.00 8.64 6.28
C ARG A 8 -8.61 8.09 6.53
N LEU A 9 -7.94 7.57 5.51
CA LEU A 9 -6.59 7.03 5.63
C LEU A 9 -5.56 8.13 5.85
N ASN A 10 -5.74 9.29 5.24
CA ASN A 10 -4.87 10.45 5.44
C ASN A 10 -5.05 11.13 6.81
N GLU A 11 -6.16 10.90 7.49
CA GLU A 11 -6.43 11.42 8.84
C GLU A 11 -5.85 10.57 9.97
N LEU A 12 -5.31 9.39 9.67
CA LEU A 12 -4.65 8.56 10.69
C LEU A 12 -3.44 9.30 11.26
N PRO A 13 -3.31 9.38 12.60
CA PRO A 13 -2.32 10.25 13.23
C PRO A 13 -0.89 9.75 13.12
N GLU A 14 -0.70 8.46 12.91
CA GLU A 14 0.61 7.81 12.95
C GLU A 14 0.66 6.57 12.05
N GLY A 15 1.86 6.09 11.80
CA GLY A 15 2.15 4.90 11.00
C GLY A 15 3.22 5.17 9.95
N TRP A 16 3.51 4.14 9.16
CA TRP A 16 4.56 4.21 8.14
C TRP A 16 4.25 5.26 7.06
N LEU A 17 2.99 5.33 6.60
CA LEU A 17 2.57 6.30 5.57
C LEU A 17 2.78 7.74 6.03
N GLN A 18 2.38 8.04 7.27
CA GLN A 18 2.53 9.36 7.88
C GLN A 18 4.00 9.72 8.10
N ALA A 19 4.79 8.79 8.62
CA ALA A 19 6.23 8.97 8.83
C ALA A 19 6.98 9.23 7.51
N MET A 20 6.55 8.59 6.42
CA MET A 20 7.12 8.78 5.09
C MET A 20 6.53 9.99 4.33
N GLY A 21 5.50 10.64 4.86
CA GLY A 21 4.84 11.76 4.19
C GLY A 21 4.09 11.36 2.92
N VAL A 22 3.54 10.14 2.90
CA VAL A 22 2.74 9.61 1.79
C VAL A 22 1.32 10.16 1.87
N THR A 23 0.80 10.66 0.76
CA THR A 23 -0.60 11.06 0.62
C THR A 23 -1.35 10.03 -0.21
N ILE A 24 -2.40 9.43 0.35
CA ILE A 24 -3.31 8.55 -0.38
C ILE A 24 -4.26 9.41 -1.21
N THR A 25 -4.22 9.24 -2.53
CA THR A 25 -5.04 10.02 -3.47
C THR A 25 -6.28 9.27 -3.95
N LYS A 26 -6.30 7.94 -3.78
CA LYS A 26 -7.45 7.08 -4.02
C LYS A 26 -7.36 5.81 -3.18
N ALA A 27 -8.46 5.38 -2.61
CA ALA A 27 -8.54 4.13 -1.85
C ALA A 27 -9.90 3.46 -2.03
N THR A 28 -9.96 2.51 -2.94
CA THR A 28 -11.15 1.69 -3.24
C THR A 28 -10.78 0.20 -3.25
N ALA A 29 -11.78 -0.67 -3.30
CA ALA A 29 -11.58 -2.11 -3.44
C ALA A 29 -10.97 -2.52 -4.79
N ASP A 30 -10.97 -1.64 -5.78
CA ASP A 30 -10.51 -1.93 -7.15
C ASP A 30 -9.20 -1.23 -7.50
N GLU A 31 -8.84 -0.18 -6.75
CA GLU A 31 -7.65 0.61 -7.02
C GLU A 31 -7.25 1.43 -5.80
N ALA A 32 -5.95 1.44 -5.51
CA ALA A 32 -5.36 2.36 -4.53
C ALA A 32 -4.24 3.18 -5.18
N ARG A 33 -4.15 4.48 -4.85
CA ARG A 33 -3.15 5.42 -5.37
C ARG A 33 -2.56 6.27 -4.27
N CYS A 34 -1.31 6.65 -4.44
CA CYS A 34 -0.65 7.62 -3.57
C CYS A 34 0.32 8.51 -4.33
N GLU A 35 0.72 9.58 -3.66
CA GLU A 35 1.80 10.49 -4.05
C GLU A 35 2.80 10.64 -2.91
N LEU A 36 4.07 10.85 -3.27
CA LEU A 36 5.17 11.09 -2.35
C LEU A 36 6.15 12.07 -2.97
N THR A 37 6.49 13.15 -2.26
CA THR A 37 7.66 13.99 -2.60
C THR A 37 8.88 13.45 -1.88
N VAL A 38 9.92 13.12 -2.63
CA VAL A 38 11.15 12.53 -2.09
C VAL A 38 11.90 13.54 -1.24
N GLY A 39 12.04 13.24 0.05
CA GLY A 39 12.82 13.99 1.03
C GLY A 39 14.01 13.19 1.56
N PRO A 40 14.81 13.78 2.46
CA PRO A 40 16.02 13.15 3.03
C PRO A 40 15.76 11.79 3.68
N GLN A 41 14.61 11.62 4.35
CA GLN A 41 14.23 10.39 5.05
C GLN A 41 14.02 9.19 4.11
N HIS A 42 13.91 9.43 2.81
CA HIS A 42 13.67 8.38 1.82
C HIS A 42 14.95 7.87 1.17
N LEU A 43 16.10 8.54 1.42
CA LEU A 43 17.34 8.29 0.70
C LEU A 43 18.19 7.20 1.36
N GLN A 44 18.92 6.48 0.53
CA GLN A 44 20.02 5.62 0.95
C GLN A 44 21.37 6.30 0.70
N GLY A 45 22.50 5.66 1.09
CA GLY A 45 23.84 6.25 1.12
C GLY A 45 24.37 6.82 -0.20
N TYR A 46 23.81 6.45 -1.35
CA TYR A 46 24.16 7.02 -2.67
C TYR A 46 23.33 8.25 -3.05
N GLY A 47 22.47 8.75 -2.15
CA GLY A 47 21.61 9.91 -2.40
C GLY A 47 20.47 9.65 -3.37
N ILE A 48 20.06 8.41 -3.51
CA ILE A 48 18.87 7.98 -4.26
C ILE A 48 17.87 7.32 -3.32
N VAL A 49 16.62 7.21 -3.74
CA VAL A 49 15.57 6.58 -2.93
C VAL A 49 15.96 5.16 -2.55
N HIS A 50 15.84 4.84 -1.27
CA HIS A 50 16.06 3.50 -0.75
C HIS A 50 15.00 2.53 -1.29
N GLY A 51 15.42 1.35 -1.74
CA GLY A 51 14.50 0.34 -2.29
C GLY A 51 13.36 -0.03 -1.34
N GLY A 52 13.59 0.00 -0.02
CA GLY A 52 12.56 -0.21 0.99
C GLY A 52 11.41 0.81 0.94
N VAL A 53 11.64 2.02 0.45
CA VAL A 53 10.57 3.00 0.24
C VAL A 53 9.65 2.54 -0.88
N HIS A 54 10.20 2.07 -2.00
CA HIS A 54 9.40 1.51 -3.10
C HIS A 54 8.62 0.28 -2.67
N CYS A 55 9.28 -0.65 -1.94
CA CYS A 55 8.61 -1.81 -1.35
C CYS A 55 7.46 -1.39 -0.43
N GLY A 56 7.68 -0.39 0.42
CA GLY A 56 6.68 0.12 1.35
C GLY A 56 5.48 0.77 0.66
N LEU A 57 5.69 1.54 -0.40
CA LEU A 57 4.60 2.10 -1.21
C LEU A 57 3.75 1.00 -1.85
N ILE A 58 4.40 0.03 -2.47
CA ILE A 58 3.76 -1.11 -3.13
C ILE A 58 2.98 -1.95 -2.12
N GLU A 59 3.60 -2.28 -0.97
CA GLU A 59 2.96 -3.02 0.13
C GLU A 59 1.72 -2.29 0.65
N SER A 60 1.86 -1.00 0.93
CA SER A 60 0.78 -0.20 1.52
C SER A 60 -0.42 -0.09 0.60
N LEU A 61 -0.21 0.19 -0.68
CA LEU A 61 -1.31 0.33 -1.64
C LEU A 61 -2.02 -1.00 -1.90
N ALA A 62 -1.25 -2.09 -2.07
CA ALA A 62 -1.82 -3.42 -2.24
C ALA A 62 -2.65 -3.84 -1.01
N SER A 63 -2.12 -3.57 0.19
CA SER A 63 -2.80 -3.87 1.46
C SER A 63 -4.06 -3.04 1.66
N ILE A 64 -4.04 -1.75 1.30
CA ILE A 64 -5.23 -0.88 1.36
C ILE A 64 -6.33 -1.42 0.44
N GLY A 65 -6.03 -1.65 -0.83
CA GLY A 65 -7.01 -2.16 -1.78
C GLY A 65 -7.57 -3.52 -1.37
N ALA A 66 -6.69 -4.43 -0.94
CA ALA A 66 -7.08 -5.76 -0.47
C ALA A 66 -7.95 -5.72 0.79
N ALA A 67 -7.62 -4.84 1.75
CA ALA A 67 -8.41 -4.64 2.97
C ALA A 67 -9.81 -4.11 2.65
N LEU A 68 -9.93 -3.13 1.76
CA LEU A 68 -11.21 -2.57 1.34
C LEU A 68 -12.08 -3.60 0.60
N TYR A 69 -11.47 -4.48 -0.20
CA TYR A 69 -12.19 -5.60 -0.81
C TYR A 69 -12.65 -6.64 0.22
N ALA A 70 -11.87 -6.89 1.28
CA ALA A 70 -12.18 -7.84 2.34
C ALA A 70 -13.18 -7.30 3.38
N LEU A 71 -13.25 -5.97 3.54
CA LEU A 71 -14.04 -5.29 4.56
C LEU A 71 -15.53 -5.70 4.61
N PRO A 72 -16.28 -5.81 3.49
CA PRO A 72 -17.68 -6.25 3.52
C PRO A 72 -17.88 -7.68 4.02
N ARG A 73 -16.83 -8.51 4.01
CA ARG A 73 -16.83 -9.88 4.55
C ARG A 73 -16.33 -9.94 5.98
N ASN A 74 -16.11 -8.77 6.61
CA ASN A 74 -15.54 -8.66 7.96
C ASN A 74 -14.20 -9.39 8.11
N GLN A 75 -13.42 -9.44 7.04
CA GLN A 75 -12.08 -10.01 7.01
C GLN A 75 -11.02 -8.91 7.14
N SER A 76 -9.89 -9.25 7.74
CA SER A 76 -8.65 -8.47 7.71
C SER A 76 -7.69 -9.09 6.70
N VAL A 77 -6.66 -8.35 6.30
CA VAL A 77 -5.62 -8.85 5.40
C VAL A 77 -4.23 -8.61 5.97
N VAL A 78 -3.32 -9.55 5.69
CA VAL A 78 -1.91 -9.41 6.03
C VAL A 78 -1.04 -9.83 4.85
N GLY A 79 0.09 -9.14 4.65
CA GLY A 79 1.04 -9.47 3.60
C GLY A 79 1.72 -10.82 3.85
N LEU A 80 1.86 -11.62 2.81
CA LEU A 80 2.62 -12.87 2.81
C LEU A 80 3.93 -12.75 2.04
N GLU A 81 3.92 -11.97 0.97
CA GLU A 81 5.06 -11.84 0.08
C GLU A 81 4.96 -10.53 -0.69
N ASN A 82 6.07 -9.81 -0.77
CA ASN A 82 6.24 -8.63 -1.60
C ASN A 82 7.43 -8.86 -2.53
N ASN A 83 7.17 -8.92 -3.82
CA ASN A 83 8.19 -9.06 -4.85
C ASN A 83 8.26 -7.76 -5.66
N THR A 84 9.25 -6.93 -5.36
CA THR A 84 9.44 -5.61 -5.98
C THR A 84 10.72 -5.57 -6.79
N SER A 85 10.61 -5.07 -8.02
CA SER A 85 11.73 -4.77 -8.92
C SER A 85 12.00 -3.27 -8.94
N PHE A 86 13.26 -2.89 -8.73
CA PHE A 86 13.74 -1.51 -8.81
C PHE A 86 14.24 -1.25 -10.23
N ILE A 87 13.67 -0.26 -10.90
CA ILE A 87 13.87 -0.05 -12.34
C ILE A 87 14.70 1.22 -12.60
N ARG A 88 14.44 2.30 -11.85
CA ARG A 88 15.05 3.61 -12.07
C ARG A 88 15.40 4.28 -10.75
N ALA A 89 16.62 4.82 -10.68
CA ALA A 89 17.05 5.64 -9.55
C ALA A 89 16.31 7.00 -9.55
N VAL A 90 15.92 7.43 -8.35
CA VAL A 90 15.24 8.71 -8.12
C VAL A 90 15.94 9.47 -7.00
N ARG A 91 16.04 10.80 -7.12
CA ARG A 91 16.72 11.68 -6.16
C ARG A 91 15.74 12.54 -5.37
N ALA A 92 16.24 13.19 -4.34
CA ALA A 92 15.48 14.13 -3.52
C ALA A 92 14.80 15.21 -4.39
N GLY A 93 13.61 15.63 -3.99
CA GLY A 93 12.81 16.65 -4.67
C GLY A 93 11.87 16.09 -5.75
N ALA A 94 12.10 14.88 -6.25
CA ALA A 94 11.22 14.26 -7.24
C ALA A 94 9.87 13.89 -6.61
N LYS A 95 8.81 13.95 -7.42
CA LYS A 95 7.49 13.44 -7.05
C LYS A 95 7.29 12.04 -7.62
N LEU A 96 6.92 11.13 -6.75
CA LEU A 96 6.53 9.77 -7.11
C LEU A 96 5.01 9.62 -7.04
N ARG A 97 4.46 8.87 -7.98
CA ARG A 97 3.07 8.39 -7.95
C ARG A 97 3.07 6.89 -7.98
N ALA A 98 2.18 6.29 -7.23
CA ALA A 98 2.03 4.85 -7.26
C ALA A 98 0.56 4.47 -7.40
N VAL A 99 0.33 3.35 -8.08
CA VAL A 99 -0.99 2.75 -8.26
C VAL A 99 -0.90 1.25 -8.04
N ALA A 100 -1.88 0.70 -7.33
CA ALA A 100 -2.07 -0.73 -7.17
C ALA A 100 -3.44 -1.15 -7.65
N THR A 101 -3.50 -2.29 -8.33
CA THR A 101 -4.73 -2.92 -8.84
C THR A 101 -4.71 -4.42 -8.57
N PRO A 102 -5.87 -5.07 -8.41
CA PRO A 102 -5.91 -6.50 -8.16
C PRO A 102 -5.57 -7.33 -9.41
N VAL A 103 -4.76 -8.36 -9.22
CA VAL A 103 -4.56 -9.44 -10.20
C VAL A 103 -5.60 -10.54 -9.97
N THR A 104 -5.80 -10.92 -8.70
CA THR A 104 -6.84 -11.86 -8.29
C THR A 104 -7.28 -11.59 -6.86
N ARG A 105 -8.54 -11.84 -6.57
CA ARG A 105 -9.17 -11.62 -5.26
C ARG A 105 -9.96 -12.86 -4.85
N GLY A 106 -9.26 -13.78 -4.21
CA GLY A 106 -9.86 -14.99 -3.64
C GLY A 106 -10.41 -14.77 -2.23
N ARG A 107 -11.07 -15.78 -1.71
CA ARG A 107 -11.63 -15.78 -0.35
C ARG A 107 -10.54 -15.79 0.73
N LYS A 108 -9.46 -16.55 0.53
CA LYS A 108 -8.35 -16.73 1.48
C LYS A 108 -7.09 -15.98 1.09
N THR A 109 -6.88 -15.74 -0.20
CA THR A 109 -5.69 -15.02 -0.68
C THR A 109 -6.06 -14.03 -1.77
N GLN A 110 -5.30 -12.95 -1.84
CA GLN A 110 -5.36 -11.97 -2.91
C GLN A 110 -3.95 -11.74 -3.45
N VAL A 111 -3.86 -11.41 -4.73
CA VAL A 111 -2.63 -10.93 -5.37
C VAL A 111 -2.93 -9.58 -5.99
N TRP A 112 -2.11 -8.61 -5.67
CA TRP A 112 -2.16 -7.26 -6.19
C TRP A 112 -0.86 -6.93 -6.90
N GLU A 113 -0.93 -6.13 -7.94
CA GLU A 113 0.24 -5.56 -8.58
C GLU A 113 0.24 -4.05 -8.42
N ALA A 114 1.43 -3.47 -8.35
CA ALA A 114 1.60 -2.04 -8.21
C ALA A 114 2.75 -1.52 -9.07
N ARG A 115 2.64 -0.27 -9.44
CA ARG A 115 3.65 0.47 -10.21
C ARG A 115 3.90 1.81 -9.56
N VAL A 116 5.17 2.14 -9.40
CA VAL A 116 5.64 3.47 -8.97
C VAL A 116 6.23 4.18 -10.19
N GLU A 117 5.84 5.42 -10.41
CA GLU A 117 6.24 6.26 -11.53
C GLU A 117 6.81 7.59 -11.06
N ASP A 118 7.69 8.16 -11.85
CA ASP A 118 8.16 9.54 -11.70
C ASP A 118 7.18 10.55 -12.34
N GLU A 119 7.55 11.84 -12.32
CA GLU A 119 6.72 12.93 -12.86
C GLU A 119 6.49 12.82 -14.37
N GLU A 120 7.41 12.17 -15.10
CA GLU A 120 7.29 11.93 -16.54
C GLU A 120 6.53 10.63 -16.87
N GLY A 121 6.00 9.93 -15.87
CA GLY A 121 5.27 8.68 -16.05
C GLY A 121 6.16 7.48 -16.34
N ARG A 122 7.48 7.60 -16.11
CA ARG A 122 8.43 6.49 -16.30
C ARG A 122 8.39 5.55 -15.10
N ALA A 123 8.44 4.24 -15.35
CA ALA A 123 8.51 3.26 -14.28
C ALA A 123 9.77 3.44 -13.44
N VAL A 124 9.57 3.53 -12.13
CA VAL A 124 10.61 3.60 -11.11
C VAL A 124 10.74 2.27 -10.38
N ALA A 125 9.62 1.67 -10.05
CA ALA A 125 9.53 0.34 -9.48
C ALA A 125 8.21 -0.34 -9.86
N THR A 126 8.21 -1.66 -9.90
CA THR A 126 7.01 -2.48 -10.06
C THR A 126 7.05 -3.63 -9.09
N GLY A 127 5.90 -4.12 -8.65
CA GLY A 127 5.87 -5.26 -7.77
C GLY A 127 4.52 -5.93 -7.66
N ARG A 128 4.54 -7.09 -7.02
CA ARG A 128 3.37 -7.87 -6.65
C ARG A 128 3.40 -8.18 -5.16
N VAL A 129 2.23 -8.12 -4.56
CA VAL A 129 2.02 -8.47 -3.16
C VAL A 129 0.97 -9.55 -3.09
N ARG A 130 1.30 -10.63 -2.37
CA ARG A 130 0.36 -11.69 -2.03
C ARG A 130 -0.08 -11.50 -0.58
N LEU A 131 -1.38 -11.54 -0.35
CA LEU A 131 -1.98 -11.26 0.95
C LEU A 131 -2.89 -12.41 1.37
N LEU A 132 -2.91 -12.67 2.69
CA LEU A 132 -3.81 -13.62 3.34
C LEU A 132 -5.03 -12.86 3.87
N CYS A 133 -6.22 -13.39 3.61
CA CYS A 133 -7.47 -12.91 4.20
C CYS A 133 -7.74 -13.72 5.48
N LEU A 134 -7.87 -13.03 6.61
CA LEU A 134 -8.18 -13.59 7.91
C LEU A 134 -9.66 -13.36 8.22
N ASP A 135 -10.37 -14.41 8.58
CA ASP A 135 -11.74 -14.31 9.07
C ASP A 135 -11.75 -13.67 10.47
N LYS A 136 -12.90 -13.14 10.90
CA LYS A 136 -13.00 -12.38 12.16
C LYS A 136 -12.48 -13.13 13.39
N GLU A 137 -12.66 -14.44 13.43
CA GLU A 137 -12.29 -15.32 14.54
C GLU A 137 -10.83 -15.78 14.47
N GLU A 138 -10.15 -15.54 13.36
CA GLU A 138 -8.75 -15.94 13.19
C GLU A 138 -7.81 -14.93 13.87
N ASN A 139 -6.86 -15.45 14.64
CA ASN A 139 -5.84 -14.66 15.32
C ASN A 139 -4.51 -14.71 14.56
N LEU A 140 -3.76 -13.64 14.67
CA LEU A 140 -2.37 -13.57 14.23
C LEU A 140 -1.52 -13.15 15.42
N ALA A 141 -0.47 -13.89 15.70
CA ALA A 141 0.38 -13.69 16.88
C ALA A 141 -0.42 -13.64 18.22
N GLY A 142 -1.51 -14.40 18.30
CA GLY A 142 -2.35 -14.50 19.50
C GLY A 142 -3.42 -13.42 19.64
N GLU A 143 -3.50 -12.47 18.70
CA GLU A 143 -4.46 -11.37 18.75
C GLU A 143 -5.29 -11.27 17.46
N GLN A 144 -6.49 -10.70 17.57
CA GLN A 144 -7.32 -10.38 16.42
C GLN A 144 -6.72 -9.17 15.68
N VAL A 145 -6.57 -9.31 14.36
CA VAL A 145 -6.08 -8.22 13.50
C VAL A 145 -7.26 -7.46 12.90
N ARG A 146 -7.44 -6.23 13.35
CA ARG A 146 -8.50 -5.34 12.84
C ARG A 146 -7.89 -3.99 12.45
N GLY A 147 -8.20 -3.54 11.25
CA GLY A 147 -7.76 -2.24 10.76
C GLY A 147 -8.71 -1.11 11.16
N PRO A 148 -8.28 0.15 10.94
CA PRO A 148 -9.03 1.34 11.36
C PRO A 148 -10.37 1.54 10.64
N LEU A 149 -10.62 0.80 9.57
CA LEU A 149 -11.86 0.87 8.79
C LEU A 149 -12.91 -0.16 9.23
N HIS A 150 -12.55 -1.11 10.11
CA HIS A 150 -13.53 -2.04 10.67
C HIS A 150 -14.44 -1.30 11.66
N PRO A 151 -15.73 -1.71 11.76
CA PRO A 151 -16.59 -1.18 12.80
C PRO A 151 -16.02 -1.49 14.19
N PRO A 152 -16.26 -0.63 15.18
CA PRO A 152 -15.89 -0.92 16.56
C PRO A 152 -16.60 -2.20 17.01
N THR A 153 -15.93 -2.98 17.85
CA THR A 153 -16.47 -4.21 18.49
C THR A 153 -17.44 -3.86 19.57
#